data_d4d116b9019935fc49b6a46436c1d3e7
#
_entry.id   d4d116b9019935fc49b6a46436c1d3e7
#
_cell.length_a   1.000
_cell.length_b   1.000
_cell.length_c   1.000
_cell.angle_alpha   90.00
_cell.angle_beta   90.00
_cell.angle_gamma   90.00
#
_symmetry.space_group_name_H-M   'P 1'
#
loop_
_entity.id
_entity.type
_entity.pdbx_description
1 polymer ?
#
loop_
_entity_poly.entity_id
_entity_poly.type
_entity_poly.pdbx_seq_one_letter_code
_entity_poly.pdbx_strand_id
1 'polypeptide(L)'
;MAEPRWLDDREMRAWSGFLAASALVNRRLDQQLKDDAGLSHPQYEILVRLAAAPGRELRMTELANGLINSKSGLTYQVTQMEKAGLVRRRSCPSDVRGVFAVLTDAGSAKLEEAAPGHVATVREILVDVLTPGQLDALADGLGEVGRRLRGQGAQVDPDAGQVSKPDIGV
;
A
#
# COMPACT_ATOMS: atom_id res chain seq x y z
N MET A 1 -35.30 14.03 -11.27
CA MET A 1 -34.10 13.39 -10.65
C MET A 1 -34.62 12.24 -9.83
N ALA A 2 -34.06 11.03 -9.99
CA ALA A 2 -34.47 9.91 -9.13
C ALA A 2 -34.04 10.21 -7.68
N GLU A 3 -34.92 9.91 -6.73
CA GLU A 3 -34.57 10.02 -5.30
C GLU A 3 -33.34 9.13 -4.98
N PRO A 4 -32.38 9.62 -4.15
CA PRO A 4 -31.25 8.82 -3.76
C PRO A 4 -31.69 7.60 -2.96
N ARG A 5 -31.20 6.42 -3.32
CA ARG A 5 -31.39 5.22 -2.52
C ARG A 5 -30.46 5.32 -1.28
N TRP A 6 -31.06 5.61 -0.13
CA TRP A 6 -30.34 5.66 1.14
C TRP A 6 -29.89 4.27 1.58
N LEU A 7 -28.81 4.22 2.39
CA LEU A 7 -28.33 2.98 2.98
C LEU A 7 -29.33 2.49 4.04
N ASP A 8 -29.65 1.19 4.00
CA ASP A 8 -30.37 0.54 5.09
C ASP A 8 -29.45 0.32 6.32
N ASP A 9 -30.02 -0.20 7.43
CA ASP A 9 -29.28 -0.41 8.68
C ASP A 9 -28.12 -1.40 8.53
N ARG A 10 -28.25 -2.41 7.68
CA ARG A 10 -27.20 -3.39 7.40
C ARG A 10 -26.09 -2.76 6.59
N GLU A 11 -26.44 -2.04 5.53
CA GLU A 11 -25.52 -1.32 4.65
C GLU A 11 -24.75 -0.25 5.45
N MET A 12 -25.45 0.49 6.33
CA MET A 12 -24.85 1.51 7.20
C MET A 12 -23.86 0.91 8.20
N ARG A 13 -24.19 -0.24 8.82
CA ARG A 13 -23.25 -0.93 9.73
C ARG A 13 -21.99 -1.38 9.00
N ALA A 14 -22.13 -1.96 7.80
CA ALA A 14 -20.98 -2.38 6.99
C ALA A 14 -20.10 -1.20 6.60
N TRP A 15 -20.70 -0.10 6.14
CA TRP A 15 -19.99 1.13 5.77
C TRP A 15 -19.27 1.77 6.95
N SER A 16 -19.95 1.98 8.06
CA SER A 16 -19.37 2.60 9.26
C SER A 16 -18.27 1.73 9.86
N GLY A 17 -18.47 0.40 9.89
CA GLY A 17 -17.46 -0.56 10.33
C GLY A 17 -16.21 -0.53 9.49
N PHE A 18 -16.35 -0.50 8.15
CA PHE A 18 -15.23 -0.37 7.23
C PHE A 18 -14.43 0.93 7.45
N LEU A 19 -15.12 2.07 7.56
CA LEU A 19 -14.46 3.36 7.77
C LEU A 19 -13.70 3.40 9.12
N ALA A 20 -14.35 2.97 10.19
CA ALA A 20 -13.76 2.96 11.52
C ALA A 20 -12.55 2.00 11.60
N ALA A 21 -12.71 0.77 11.12
CA ALA A 21 -11.66 -0.24 11.16
C ALA A 21 -10.45 0.19 10.32
N SER A 22 -10.67 0.68 9.09
CA SER A 22 -9.56 1.12 8.23
C SER A 22 -8.78 2.29 8.83
N ALA A 23 -9.45 3.26 9.45
CA ALA A 23 -8.79 4.38 10.12
C ALA A 23 -7.94 3.94 11.33
N LEU A 24 -8.47 3.02 12.15
CA LEU A 24 -7.77 2.50 13.33
C LEU A 24 -6.58 1.61 12.94
N VAL A 25 -6.75 0.72 11.97
CA VAL A 25 -5.69 -0.13 11.43
C VAL A 25 -4.54 0.72 10.88
N ASN A 26 -4.83 1.67 9.99
CA ASN A 26 -3.82 2.54 9.41
C ASN A 26 -3.04 3.31 10.49
N ARG A 27 -3.73 3.85 11.49
CA ARG A 27 -3.08 4.57 12.60
C ARG A 27 -2.17 3.66 13.42
N ARG A 28 -2.61 2.43 13.71
CA ARG A 28 -1.81 1.47 14.50
C ARG A 28 -0.55 1.03 13.75
N LEU A 29 -0.68 0.76 12.44
CA LEU A 29 0.45 0.40 11.58
C LEU A 29 1.45 1.55 11.43
N ASP A 30 0.96 2.78 11.23
CA ASP A 30 1.83 3.96 11.14
C ASP A 30 2.60 4.21 12.44
N GLN A 31 1.94 4.03 13.59
CA GLN A 31 2.61 4.14 14.90
C GLN A 31 3.68 3.07 15.10
N GLN A 32 3.35 1.79 14.82
CA GLN A 32 4.31 0.69 14.94
C GLN A 32 5.54 0.91 14.05
N LEU A 33 5.34 1.25 12.77
CA LEU A 33 6.45 1.48 11.84
C LEU A 33 7.34 2.66 12.23
N LYS A 34 6.76 3.71 12.80
CA LYS A 34 7.52 4.85 13.34
C LYS A 34 8.36 4.46 14.53
N ASP A 35 7.78 3.71 15.47
CA ASP A 35 8.44 3.34 16.72
C ASP A 35 9.57 2.32 16.48
N ASP A 36 9.33 1.33 15.62
CA ASP A 36 10.25 0.20 15.42
C ASP A 36 11.29 0.48 14.32
N ALA A 37 10.92 1.24 13.27
CA ALA A 37 11.78 1.39 12.11
C ALA A 37 12.00 2.85 11.67
N GLY A 38 11.38 3.83 12.30
CA GLY A 38 11.46 5.23 11.89
C GLY A 38 10.82 5.53 10.53
N LEU A 39 9.92 4.64 10.07
CA LEU A 39 9.20 4.76 8.79
C LEU A 39 7.74 5.17 9.02
N SER A 40 7.20 6.00 8.15
CA SER A 40 5.75 6.12 8.05
C SER A 40 5.16 4.93 7.26
N HIS A 41 3.87 4.61 7.49
CA HIS A 41 3.20 3.56 6.73
C HIS A 41 3.28 3.77 5.20
N PRO A 42 3.07 5.00 4.65
CA PRO A 42 3.29 5.23 3.22
C PRO A 42 4.72 4.96 2.74
N GLN A 43 5.75 5.24 3.55
CA GLN A 43 7.14 4.93 3.18
C GLN A 43 7.39 3.43 3.13
N TYR A 44 6.86 2.68 4.10
CA TYR A 44 6.92 1.22 4.10
C TYR A 44 6.25 0.64 2.85
N GLU A 45 5.04 1.10 2.49
CA GLU A 45 4.36 0.66 1.27
C GLU A 45 5.17 0.94 -0.01
N ILE A 46 5.85 2.09 -0.08
CA ILE A 46 6.75 2.41 -1.20
C ILE A 46 7.89 1.38 -1.29
N LEU A 47 8.54 1.06 -0.18
CA LEU A 47 9.62 0.05 -0.15
C LEU A 47 9.13 -1.32 -0.61
N VAL A 48 7.97 -1.78 -0.10
CA VAL A 48 7.35 -3.05 -0.49
C VAL A 48 7.10 -3.12 -2.00
N ARG A 49 6.51 -2.07 -2.59
CA ARG A 49 6.23 -2.02 -4.02
C ARG A 49 7.47 -2.01 -4.88
N LEU A 50 8.48 -1.25 -4.48
CA LEU A 50 9.75 -1.21 -5.19
C LEU A 50 10.49 -2.56 -5.09
N ALA A 51 10.45 -3.22 -3.93
CA ALA A 51 11.05 -4.54 -3.75
C ALA A 51 10.39 -5.62 -4.61
N ALA A 52 9.08 -5.55 -4.80
CA ALA A 52 8.32 -6.49 -5.64
C ALA A 52 8.43 -6.20 -7.16
N ALA A 53 8.89 -5.01 -7.54
CA ALA A 53 8.96 -4.61 -8.94
C ALA A 53 10.19 -5.19 -9.66
N PRO A 54 10.09 -5.49 -10.98
CA PRO A 54 11.23 -5.90 -11.79
C PRO A 54 12.36 -4.87 -11.71
N GLY A 55 13.58 -5.33 -11.44
CA GLY A 55 14.73 -4.43 -11.26
C GLY A 55 14.65 -3.52 -10.05
N ARG A 56 13.71 -3.75 -9.13
CA ARG A 56 13.48 -2.94 -7.92
C ARG A 56 13.22 -1.46 -8.23
N GLU A 57 12.55 -1.17 -9.36
CA GLU A 57 12.24 0.19 -9.78
C GLU A 57 10.83 0.31 -10.37
N LEU A 58 10.20 1.46 -10.16
CA LEU A 58 8.91 1.82 -10.74
C LEU A 58 8.93 3.27 -11.23
N ARG A 59 8.18 3.56 -12.30
CA ARG A 59 7.92 4.95 -12.67
C ARG A 59 7.16 5.65 -11.55
N MET A 60 7.47 6.92 -11.28
CA MET A 60 6.75 7.71 -10.28
C MET A 60 5.23 7.75 -10.51
N THR A 61 4.80 7.68 -11.78
CA THR A 61 3.37 7.61 -12.15
C THR A 61 2.75 6.25 -11.81
N GLU A 62 3.46 5.15 -12.01
CA GLU A 62 3.02 3.80 -11.67
C GLU A 62 2.93 3.64 -10.14
N LEU A 63 3.95 4.14 -9.44
CA LEU A 63 3.98 4.14 -7.99
C LEU A 63 2.82 4.97 -7.40
N ALA A 64 2.47 6.12 -8.00
CA ALA A 64 1.34 6.94 -7.60
C ALA A 64 -0.01 6.25 -7.81
N ASN A 65 -0.18 5.51 -8.89
CA ASN A 65 -1.41 4.79 -9.18
C ASN A 65 -1.63 3.59 -8.25
N GLY A 66 -0.54 3.01 -7.76
CA GLY A 66 -0.59 1.88 -6.85
C GLY A 66 -0.77 2.25 -5.37
N LEU A 67 -0.50 3.48 -4.99
CA LEU A 67 -0.63 3.98 -3.62
C LEU A 67 -1.93 4.78 -3.48
N ILE A 68 -2.58 4.65 -2.32
CA ILE A 68 -3.82 5.40 -2.01
C ILE A 68 -3.56 6.91 -1.79
N ASN A 69 -2.31 7.33 -1.87
CA ASN A 69 -1.89 8.70 -1.60
C ASN A 69 -1.96 9.61 -2.84
N SER A 70 -2.16 10.91 -2.62
CA SER A 70 -2.10 11.92 -3.67
C SER A 70 -0.71 11.98 -4.33
N LYS A 71 -0.64 12.39 -5.61
CA LYS A 71 0.64 12.57 -6.33
C LYS A 71 1.63 13.49 -5.60
N SER A 72 1.14 14.55 -4.95
CA SER A 72 1.96 15.45 -4.15
C SER A 72 2.51 14.80 -2.89
N GLY A 73 1.70 14.01 -2.21
CA GLY A 73 2.12 13.21 -1.04
C GLY A 73 3.22 12.21 -1.39
N LEU A 74 3.08 11.49 -2.51
CA LEU A 74 4.11 10.56 -2.99
C LEU A 74 5.44 11.28 -3.25
N THR A 75 5.42 12.42 -3.98
CA THR A 75 6.64 13.17 -4.30
C THR A 75 7.36 13.60 -3.02
N TYR A 76 6.63 14.05 -2.01
CA TYR A 76 7.19 14.39 -0.70
C TYR A 76 7.83 13.18 -0.03
N GLN A 77 7.12 12.04 0.06
CA GLN A 77 7.64 10.82 0.68
C GLN A 77 8.90 10.32 -0.01
N VAL A 78 8.89 10.21 -1.33
CA VAL A 78 10.08 9.78 -2.11
C VAL A 78 11.26 10.74 -1.90
N THR A 79 11.01 12.06 -1.76
CA THR A 79 12.07 13.05 -1.47
C THR A 79 12.68 12.80 -0.07
N GLN A 80 11.87 12.51 0.94
CA GLN A 80 12.39 12.20 2.28
C GLN A 80 13.18 10.88 2.28
N MET A 81 12.68 9.86 1.59
CA MET A 81 13.36 8.56 1.48
C MET A 81 14.67 8.65 0.70
N GLU A 82 14.73 9.53 -0.31
CA GLU A 82 15.96 9.79 -1.07
C GLU A 82 17.02 10.48 -0.19
N LYS A 83 16.61 11.46 0.63
CA LYS A 83 17.50 12.09 1.63
C LYS A 83 18.01 11.09 2.68
N ALA A 84 17.18 10.09 3.02
CA ALA A 84 17.56 9.01 3.93
C ALA A 84 18.37 7.90 3.24
N GLY A 85 18.61 7.98 1.91
CA GLY A 85 19.36 6.98 1.16
C GLY A 85 18.61 5.67 0.88
N LEU A 86 17.31 5.59 1.19
CA LEU A 86 16.50 4.37 1.04
C LEU A 86 16.05 4.14 -0.40
N VAL A 87 15.89 5.20 -1.16
CA VAL A 87 15.57 5.17 -2.59
C VAL A 87 16.44 6.18 -3.32
N ARG A 88 16.54 6.05 -4.63
CA ARG A 88 17.12 7.07 -5.51
C ARG A 88 16.21 7.33 -6.70
N ARG A 89 16.25 8.54 -7.24
CA ARG A 89 15.59 8.86 -8.51
C ARG A 89 16.53 8.62 -9.68
N ARG A 90 15.95 8.14 -10.78
CA ARG A 90 16.66 7.96 -12.06
C ARG A 90 15.79 8.49 -13.19
N SER A 91 16.38 9.33 -14.05
CA SER A 91 15.70 9.78 -15.27
C SER A 91 15.55 8.62 -16.25
N CYS A 92 14.46 8.62 -17.00
CA CYS A 92 14.26 7.65 -18.08
C CYS A 92 15.11 8.07 -19.29
N PRO A 93 15.99 7.21 -19.83
CA PRO A 93 16.79 7.57 -21.00
C PRO A 93 15.98 7.84 -22.27
N SER A 94 14.81 7.21 -22.39
CA SER A 94 13.91 7.32 -23.54
C SER A 94 12.78 8.35 -23.37
N ASP A 95 12.64 8.96 -22.17
CA ASP A 95 11.55 9.89 -21.86
C ASP A 95 12.04 10.95 -20.86
N VAL A 96 12.33 12.13 -21.36
CA VAL A 96 12.87 13.27 -20.57
C VAL A 96 11.96 13.64 -19.39
N ARG A 97 10.66 13.28 -19.43
CA ARG A 97 9.69 13.53 -18.36
C ARG A 97 9.52 12.34 -17.42
N GLY A 98 10.08 11.18 -17.79
CA GLY A 98 9.97 9.94 -17.01
C GLY A 98 10.99 9.91 -15.88
N VAL A 99 10.51 9.79 -14.65
CA VAL A 99 11.35 9.58 -13.46
C VAL A 99 10.99 8.25 -12.82
N PHE A 100 12.00 7.43 -12.55
CA PHE A 100 11.89 6.20 -11.78
C PHE A 100 12.30 6.45 -10.33
N ALA A 101 11.59 5.80 -9.41
CA ALA A 101 12.08 5.55 -8.06
C ALA A 101 12.73 4.16 -8.05
N VAL A 102 13.90 4.05 -7.51
CA VAL A 102 14.72 2.82 -7.46
C VAL A 102 15.05 2.52 -6.01
N LEU A 103 14.77 1.29 -5.56
CA LEU A 103 15.14 0.83 -4.23
C LEU A 103 16.67 0.70 -4.13
N THR A 104 17.25 1.19 -3.05
CA THR A 104 18.66 0.99 -2.74
C THR A 104 18.86 -0.26 -1.87
N ASP A 105 20.10 -0.71 -1.72
CA ASP A 105 20.40 -1.81 -0.79
C ASP A 105 20.10 -1.41 0.67
N ALA A 106 20.30 -0.14 1.03
CA ALA A 106 19.90 0.39 2.33
C ALA A 106 18.37 0.37 2.50
N GLY A 107 17.61 0.67 1.44
CA GLY A 107 16.16 0.56 1.45
C GLY A 107 15.68 -0.89 1.57
N SER A 108 16.34 -1.84 0.92
CA SER A 108 16.05 -3.28 1.07
C SER A 108 16.31 -3.75 2.50
N ALA A 109 17.46 -3.45 3.06
CA ALA A 109 17.79 -3.80 4.44
C ALA A 109 16.79 -3.18 5.45
N LYS A 110 16.36 -1.94 5.20
CA LYS A 110 15.36 -1.26 6.04
C LYS A 110 13.98 -1.92 5.96
N LEU A 111 13.59 -2.40 4.78
CA LEU A 111 12.37 -3.18 4.60
C LEU A 111 12.43 -4.51 5.34
N GLU A 112 13.56 -5.23 5.23
CA GLU A 112 13.79 -6.51 5.91
C GLU A 112 13.75 -6.36 7.44
N GLU A 113 14.32 -5.27 7.98
CA GLU A 113 14.26 -4.92 9.41
C GLU A 113 12.82 -4.68 9.87
N ALA A 114 12.02 -3.93 9.09
CA ALA A 114 10.68 -3.51 9.48
C ALA A 114 9.61 -4.61 9.30
N ALA A 115 9.78 -5.51 8.33
CA ALA A 115 8.74 -6.45 7.91
C ALA A 115 8.26 -7.41 9.02
N PRO A 116 9.10 -8.00 9.87
CA PRO A 116 8.62 -8.91 10.93
C PRO A 116 7.67 -8.23 11.92
N GLY A 117 8.02 -7.03 12.39
CA GLY A 117 7.18 -6.26 13.31
C GLY A 117 5.87 -5.82 12.68
N HIS A 118 5.93 -5.40 11.41
CA HIS A 118 4.74 -5.03 10.65
C HIS A 118 3.79 -6.22 10.49
N VAL A 119 4.29 -7.40 10.07
CA VAL A 119 3.47 -8.61 9.92
C VAL A 119 2.87 -9.05 11.27
N ALA A 120 3.64 -9.01 12.36
CA ALA A 120 3.13 -9.34 13.69
C ALA A 120 1.97 -8.41 14.09
N THR A 121 2.11 -7.11 13.84
CA THR A 121 1.05 -6.13 14.13
C THR A 121 -0.19 -6.36 13.25
N VAL A 122 -0.03 -6.61 11.94
CA VAL A 122 -1.16 -6.95 11.06
C VAL A 122 -1.90 -8.18 11.57
N ARG A 123 -1.19 -9.22 12.00
CA ARG A 123 -1.81 -10.40 12.58
C ARG A 123 -2.60 -10.06 13.84
N GLU A 124 -1.98 -9.37 14.78
CA GLU A 124 -2.59 -8.98 16.07
C GLU A 124 -3.89 -8.19 15.89
N ILE A 125 -3.91 -7.21 14.99
CA ILE A 125 -5.02 -6.26 14.89
C ILE A 125 -6.09 -6.63 13.86
N LEU A 126 -5.81 -7.58 12.97
CA LEU A 126 -6.74 -7.95 11.90
C LEU A 126 -6.85 -9.46 11.69
N VAL A 127 -5.75 -10.15 11.37
CA VAL A 127 -5.82 -11.53 10.89
C VAL A 127 -6.28 -12.48 11.99
N ASP A 128 -5.68 -12.38 13.19
CA ASP A 128 -5.97 -13.29 14.31
C ASP A 128 -7.24 -12.91 15.09
N VAL A 129 -7.83 -11.74 14.80
CA VAL A 129 -9.11 -11.28 15.37
C VAL A 129 -10.31 -11.90 14.64
N LEU A 130 -10.13 -12.25 13.36
CA LEU A 130 -11.19 -12.74 12.49
C LEU A 130 -11.19 -14.27 12.43
N THR A 131 -12.38 -14.87 12.38
CA THR A 131 -12.50 -16.28 11.99
C THR A 131 -12.11 -16.47 10.51
N PRO A 132 -11.72 -17.69 10.08
CA PRO A 132 -11.37 -17.95 8.67
C PRO A 132 -12.46 -17.47 7.70
N GLY A 133 -13.73 -17.77 7.96
CA GLY A 133 -14.83 -17.34 7.09
C GLY A 133 -15.05 -15.82 7.05
N GLN A 134 -14.75 -15.11 8.15
CA GLN A 134 -14.79 -13.64 8.15
C GLN A 134 -13.62 -13.05 7.35
N LEU A 135 -12.44 -13.66 7.44
CA LEU A 135 -11.27 -13.24 6.68
C LEU A 135 -11.49 -13.42 5.18
N ASP A 136 -12.05 -14.59 4.77
CA ASP A 136 -12.41 -14.87 3.38
C ASP A 136 -13.45 -13.87 2.86
N ALA A 137 -14.52 -13.63 3.62
CA ALA A 137 -15.58 -12.67 3.25
C ALA A 137 -15.04 -11.23 3.13
N LEU A 138 -14.10 -10.84 4.00
CA LEU A 138 -13.42 -9.54 3.92
C LEU A 138 -12.56 -9.44 2.66
N ALA A 139 -11.78 -10.47 2.36
CA ALA A 139 -10.91 -10.52 1.18
C ALA A 139 -11.73 -10.43 -0.11
N ASP A 140 -12.79 -11.22 -0.23
CA ASP A 140 -13.68 -11.24 -1.39
C ASP A 140 -14.41 -9.90 -1.58
N GLY A 141 -15.01 -9.39 -0.50
CA GLY A 141 -15.79 -8.15 -0.53
C GLY A 141 -14.94 -6.93 -0.87
N LEU A 142 -13.83 -6.73 -0.18
CA LEU A 142 -12.93 -5.59 -0.44
C LEU A 142 -12.17 -5.76 -1.76
N GLY A 143 -11.86 -7.00 -2.15
CA GLY A 143 -11.28 -7.32 -3.46
C GLY A 143 -12.18 -6.87 -4.60
N GLU A 144 -13.50 -7.15 -4.52
CA GLU A 144 -14.47 -6.69 -5.53
C GLU A 144 -14.57 -5.17 -5.59
N VAL A 145 -14.66 -4.51 -4.43
CA VAL A 145 -14.67 -3.03 -4.35
C VAL A 145 -13.41 -2.45 -4.99
N GLY A 146 -12.24 -3.01 -4.66
CA GLY A 146 -10.97 -2.57 -5.23
C GLY A 146 -10.88 -2.75 -6.75
N ARG A 147 -11.35 -3.88 -7.28
CA ARG A 147 -11.42 -4.11 -8.74
C ARG A 147 -12.29 -3.08 -9.45
N ARG A 148 -13.49 -2.81 -8.93
CA ARG A 148 -14.41 -1.82 -9.51
C ARG A 148 -13.85 -0.41 -9.51
N LEU A 149 -13.24 0.03 -8.42
CA LEU A 149 -12.66 1.36 -8.33
C LEU A 149 -11.46 1.53 -9.26
N ARG A 150 -10.62 0.50 -9.42
CA ARG A 150 -9.53 0.52 -10.40
C ARG A 150 -10.05 0.49 -11.85
N GLY A 151 -11.05 -0.31 -12.14
CA GLY A 151 -11.66 -0.40 -13.49
C GLY A 151 -12.36 0.87 -13.94
N GLN A 152 -12.81 1.72 -13.03
CA GLN A 152 -13.42 3.03 -13.32
C GLN A 152 -12.37 4.15 -13.51
N GLY A 153 -11.14 3.95 -13.08
CA GLY A 153 -10.09 4.98 -13.06
C GLY A 153 -8.94 4.81 -14.04
N ALA A 154 -8.79 3.67 -14.71
CA ALA A 154 -7.68 3.44 -15.62
C ALA A 154 -7.93 2.19 -16.49
N GLN A 155 -7.55 2.25 -17.74
CA GLN A 155 -6.92 1.13 -18.41
C GLN A 155 -5.61 0.82 -17.65
N VAL A 156 -5.65 -0.05 -16.64
CA VAL A 156 -4.49 -0.50 -15.87
C VAL A 156 -4.49 -2.02 -15.85
N ASP A 157 -3.31 -2.55 -16.21
CA ASP A 157 -2.87 -3.93 -16.24
C ASP A 157 -3.47 -4.79 -15.10
N PRO A 158 -4.17 -5.91 -15.40
CA PRO A 158 -4.85 -6.74 -14.41
C PRO A 158 -3.90 -7.47 -13.44
N ASP A 159 -2.60 -7.48 -13.67
CA ASP A 159 -1.62 -8.26 -12.89
C ASP A 159 -0.92 -7.46 -11.77
N ALA A 160 -1.19 -6.17 -11.61
CA ALA A 160 -0.53 -5.32 -10.60
C ALA A 160 -1.07 -5.49 -9.17
N GLY A 161 -1.98 -6.43 -8.91
CA GLY A 161 -2.65 -6.62 -7.63
C GLY A 161 -2.23 -7.82 -6.79
N GLN A 162 -1.40 -8.71 -7.33
CA GLN A 162 -0.85 -9.82 -6.55
C GLN A 162 0.47 -9.38 -5.90
N VAL A 163 0.39 -8.96 -4.65
CA VAL A 163 1.57 -8.93 -3.78
C VAL A 163 1.95 -10.39 -3.52
N SER A 164 2.73 -10.94 -4.43
CA SER A 164 3.44 -12.18 -4.18
C SER A 164 4.28 -11.98 -2.93
N LYS A 165 4.23 -12.96 -2.03
CA LYS A 165 5.09 -13.05 -0.85
C LYS A 165 6.49 -12.65 -1.29
N PRO A 166 7.11 -11.58 -0.74
CA PRO A 166 8.50 -11.30 -1.06
C PRO A 166 9.29 -12.56 -0.72
N ASP A 167 10.11 -13.02 -1.66
CA ASP A 167 11.03 -14.13 -1.45
C ASP A 167 12.14 -13.62 -0.51
N ILE A 168 11.77 -13.53 0.77
CA ILE A 168 12.72 -13.28 1.85
C ILE A 168 13.25 -14.66 2.16
N GLY A 169 14.36 -15.05 1.47
CA GLY A 169 15.05 -16.30 1.72
C GLY A 169 15.36 -16.41 3.21
N VAL A 170 14.72 -17.38 3.86
CA VAL A 170 15.10 -17.93 5.18
C VAL A 170 15.90 -19.18 4.91
#